data_8610d87f3cd2d852fcfa8d60d68dffd7
#
_entry.id   8610d87f3cd2d852fcfa8d60d68dffd7
#
_cell.length_a   1.000
_cell.length_b   1.000
_cell.length_c   1.000
_cell.angle_alpha   90.00
_cell.angle_beta   90.00
_cell.angle_gamma   90.00
#
_symmetry.space_group_name_H-M   'P 1'
#
loop_
_entity.id
_entity.type
_entity.pdbx_description
1 polymer ?
#
loop_
_entity_poly.entity_id
_entity_poly.type
_entity_poly.pdbx_seq_one_letter_code
_entity_poly.pdbx_strand_id
1 'polypeptide(L)'
;MGSEMCIRDRADAIYSEDEMQLILMVWGIPWERMTLGQANMLTVIGYLIQNAVVRANRYLSALEQQRYIHGTRILEADAFVSLVKAYLNAREKKLTECALVVFEEGETSREEAAGVLSGMMRQSDYLGELSDGKMYALLANTSAEDAGMVVERFRSAGFPCRMKEEMEL
;
A
#
# COMPACT_ATOMS: atom_id res chain seq x y z
N MET A 1 46.48 23.75 -2.71
CA MET A 1 45.47 22.83 -3.25
C MET A 1 44.20 23.15 -2.49
N GLY A 2 43.41 24.05 -3.04
CA GLY A 2 42.15 24.49 -2.44
C GLY A 2 41.09 23.42 -2.64
N SER A 3 40.46 23.00 -1.55
CA SER A 3 39.25 22.20 -1.58
C SER A 3 38.13 23.00 -2.25
N GLU A 4 37.85 22.75 -3.50
CA GLU A 4 36.65 23.26 -4.16
C GLU A 4 35.44 22.67 -3.47
N MET A 5 34.87 23.42 -2.58
CA MET A 5 33.58 23.14 -1.99
C MET A 5 32.51 23.46 -3.04
N CYS A 6 32.26 22.50 -3.94
CA CYS A 6 31.22 22.61 -4.95
C CYS A 6 29.87 22.46 -4.29
N ILE A 7 29.26 23.56 -3.88
CA ILE A 7 27.81 23.58 -3.64
C ILE A 7 27.16 23.61 -5.01
N ARG A 8 26.96 22.41 -5.54
CA ARG A 8 26.40 22.20 -6.91
C ARG A 8 24.98 21.70 -6.89
N ASP A 9 24.40 21.55 -5.70
CA ASP A 9 23.17 20.81 -5.56
C ASP A 9 22.15 21.69 -4.84
N ARG A 10 20.94 21.74 -5.36
CA ARG A 10 19.80 22.34 -4.71
C ARG A 10 18.78 21.26 -4.41
N ALA A 11 18.30 21.24 -3.17
CA ALA A 11 17.22 20.39 -2.75
C ALA A 11 16.10 21.24 -2.18
N ASP A 12 14.88 21.01 -2.67
CA ASP A 12 13.66 21.62 -2.14
C ASP A 12 12.74 20.49 -1.69
N ALA A 13 12.30 20.53 -0.43
CA ALA A 13 11.34 19.57 0.11
C ALA A 13 9.91 20.06 -0.20
N ILE A 14 9.08 19.16 -0.69
CA ILE A 14 7.69 19.40 -1.04
C ILE A 14 6.80 18.80 0.05
N TYR A 15 5.99 19.63 0.68
CA TYR A 15 5.10 19.27 1.78
C TYR A 15 3.63 19.33 1.36
N SER A 16 2.81 18.48 1.98
CA SER A 16 1.35 18.55 1.97
C SER A 16 0.86 18.29 3.38
N GLU A 17 0.09 19.21 3.96
CA GLU A 17 -0.48 19.09 5.31
C GLU A 17 0.57 18.74 6.39
N ASP A 18 1.73 19.43 6.36
CA ASP A 18 2.90 19.22 7.22
C ASP A 18 3.66 17.89 7.02
N GLU A 19 3.25 17.04 6.09
CA GLU A 19 3.99 15.84 5.71
C GLU A 19 4.85 16.06 4.47
N MET A 20 6.11 15.64 4.54
CA MET A 20 7.02 15.68 3.41
C MET A 20 6.64 14.60 2.38
N GLN A 21 6.23 15.04 1.19
CA GLN A 21 5.77 14.17 0.11
C GLN A 21 6.89 13.81 -0.86
N LEU A 22 7.81 14.74 -1.10
CA LEU A 22 8.84 14.60 -2.12
C LEU A 22 10.02 15.51 -1.82
N ILE A 23 11.21 15.11 -2.23
CA ILE A 23 12.40 15.95 -2.28
C ILE A 23 12.79 16.14 -3.73
N LEU A 24 12.74 17.38 -4.22
CA LEU A 24 13.27 17.74 -5.53
C LEU A 24 14.76 18.05 -5.39
N MET A 25 15.59 17.28 -6.05
CA MET A 25 17.05 17.50 -6.06
C MET A 25 17.50 17.85 -7.48
N VAL A 26 18.28 18.90 -7.58
CA VAL A 26 18.93 19.29 -8.83
C VAL A 26 20.43 19.35 -8.57
N TRP A 27 21.20 18.62 -9.38
CA TRP A 27 22.67 18.51 -9.23
C TRP A 27 23.39 18.69 -10.57
N GLY A 28 24.70 18.91 -10.47
CA GLY A 28 25.56 19.02 -11.64
C GLY A 28 25.44 20.34 -12.43
N ILE A 29 24.81 21.37 -11.87
CA ILE A 29 24.76 22.70 -12.49
C ILE A 29 26.06 23.45 -12.11
N PRO A 30 26.89 23.87 -13.09
CA PRO A 30 28.03 24.71 -12.81
C PRO A 30 27.59 26.05 -12.20
N TRP A 31 28.21 26.46 -11.10
CA TRP A 31 27.83 27.68 -10.40
C TRP A 31 27.88 28.93 -11.31
N GLU A 32 28.84 29.00 -12.22
CA GLU A 32 28.99 30.09 -13.18
C GLU A 32 27.80 30.22 -14.14
N ARG A 33 27.00 29.16 -14.28
CA ARG A 33 25.79 29.12 -15.11
C ARG A 33 24.51 29.34 -14.31
N MET A 34 24.59 29.40 -12.98
CA MET A 34 23.43 29.62 -12.13
C MET A 34 23.10 31.11 -12.06
N THR A 35 22.28 31.60 -12.95
CA THR A 35 21.75 32.97 -12.92
C THR A 35 20.56 33.08 -11.96
N LEU A 36 20.25 34.30 -11.50
CA LEU A 36 19.04 34.56 -10.69
C LEU A 36 17.77 34.13 -11.42
N GLY A 37 17.72 34.28 -12.75
CA GLY A 37 16.60 33.83 -13.56
C GLY A 37 16.41 32.30 -13.51
N GLN A 38 17.50 31.52 -13.55
CA GLN A 38 17.44 30.06 -13.44
C GLN A 38 17.05 29.62 -12.02
N ALA A 39 17.52 30.31 -10.98
CA ALA A 39 17.09 30.04 -9.62
C ALA A 39 15.58 30.27 -9.42
N ASN A 40 15.06 31.39 -9.98
CA ASN A 40 13.63 31.67 -9.96
C ASN A 40 12.83 30.63 -10.78
N MET A 41 13.35 30.19 -11.92
CA MET A 41 12.71 29.14 -12.73
C MET A 41 12.63 27.81 -11.95
N LEU A 42 13.68 27.41 -11.24
CA LEU A 42 13.66 26.22 -10.39
C LEU A 42 12.62 26.31 -9.28
N THR A 43 12.47 27.49 -8.69
CA THR A 43 11.41 27.73 -7.69
C THR A 43 10.01 27.57 -8.32
N VAL A 44 9.76 28.13 -9.49
CA VAL A 44 8.48 27.98 -10.19
C VAL A 44 8.22 26.52 -10.55
N ILE A 45 9.23 25.80 -11.06
CA ILE A 45 9.15 24.37 -11.35
C ILE A 45 8.81 23.59 -10.07
N GLY A 46 9.46 23.92 -8.94
CA GLY A 46 9.16 23.32 -7.64
C GLY A 46 7.68 23.47 -7.26
N TYR A 47 7.11 24.66 -7.39
CA TYR A 47 5.68 24.89 -7.13
C TYR A 47 4.76 24.12 -8.08
N LEU A 48 5.12 24.02 -9.35
CA LEU A 48 4.32 23.25 -10.32
C LEU A 48 4.34 21.76 -10.01
N ILE A 49 5.50 21.22 -9.66
CA ILE A 49 5.67 19.83 -9.24
C ILE A 49 4.89 19.58 -7.94
N GLN A 50 5.00 20.47 -6.95
CA GLN A 50 4.24 20.36 -5.71
C GLN A 50 2.74 20.24 -5.97
N ASN A 51 2.19 21.13 -6.78
CA ASN A 51 0.76 21.09 -7.12
C ASN A 51 0.37 19.78 -7.84
N ALA A 52 1.23 19.29 -8.73
CA ALA A 52 0.98 18.04 -9.45
C ALA A 52 1.01 16.83 -8.50
N VAL A 53 2.00 16.76 -7.61
CA VAL A 53 2.16 15.67 -6.62
C VAL A 53 0.99 15.66 -5.63
N VAL A 54 0.62 16.82 -5.09
CA VAL A 54 -0.52 16.91 -4.16
C VAL A 54 -1.82 16.45 -4.83
N ARG A 55 -2.06 16.85 -6.09
CA ARG A 55 -3.24 16.40 -6.84
C ARG A 55 -3.20 14.89 -7.10
N ALA A 56 -2.04 14.36 -7.52
CA ALA A 56 -1.87 12.94 -7.78
C ALA A 56 -2.12 12.10 -6.51
N ASN A 57 -1.56 12.52 -5.38
CA ASN A 57 -1.75 11.83 -4.11
C ASN A 57 -3.21 11.85 -3.65
N ARG A 58 -3.90 13.00 -3.76
CA ARG A 58 -5.34 13.09 -3.47
C ARG A 58 -6.18 12.19 -4.37
N TYR A 59 -5.85 12.14 -5.65
CA TYR A 59 -6.54 11.25 -6.61
C TYR A 59 -6.29 9.77 -6.28
N LEU A 60 -5.05 9.39 -5.97
CA LEU A 60 -4.71 8.02 -5.57
C LEU A 60 -5.41 7.63 -4.27
N SER A 61 -5.41 8.51 -3.27
CA SER A 61 -6.12 8.25 -2.00
C SER A 61 -7.63 8.08 -2.21
N ALA A 62 -8.23 8.88 -3.08
CA ALA A 62 -9.65 8.74 -3.42
C ALA A 62 -9.92 7.41 -4.15
N LEU A 63 -9.05 7.00 -5.07
CA LEU A 63 -9.15 5.70 -5.74
C LEU A 63 -8.96 4.53 -4.77
N GLU A 64 -8.03 4.64 -3.83
CA GLU A 64 -7.82 3.62 -2.79
C GLU A 64 -9.06 3.48 -1.91
N GLN A 65 -9.69 4.59 -1.51
CA GLN A 65 -10.94 4.54 -0.74
C GLN A 65 -12.08 3.86 -1.50
N GLN A 66 -12.13 3.98 -2.82
CA GLN A 66 -13.13 3.30 -3.66
C GLN A 66 -12.91 1.80 -3.79
N ARG A 67 -11.73 1.28 -3.41
CA ARG A 67 -11.42 -0.17 -3.45
C ARG A 67 -11.93 -0.92 -2.23
N TYR A 68 -12.35 -0.20 -1.19
CA TYR A 68 -12.86 -0.78 0.05
C TYR A 68 -14.37 -0.64 0.13
N ILE A 69 -15.01 -1.63 0.70
CA ILE A 69 -16.43 -1.55 1.06
C ILE A 69 -16.60 -0.39 2.05
N HIS A 70 -17.55 0.49 1.75
CA HIS A 70 -17.73 1.75 2.48
C HIS A 70 -17.77 1.57 4.00
N GLY A 71 -16.93 2.31 4.71
CA GLY A 71 -16.83 2.23 6.17
C GLY A 71 -16.07 1.03 6.74
N THR A 72 -15.48 0.19 5.88
CA THR A 72 -14.73 -0.99 6.30
C THR A 72 -13.30 -0.99 5.75
N ARG A 73 -12.50 -1.97 6.21
CA ARG A 73 -11.19 -2.30 5.63
C ARG A 73 -11.25 -3.56 4.74
N ILE A 74 -12.43 -3.93 4.27
CA ILE A 74 -12.63 -5.06 3.37
C ILE A 74 -12.50 -4.55 1.94
N LEU A 75 -11.61 -5.12 1.15
CA LEU A 75 -11.51 -4.84 -0.28
C LEU A 75 -12.72 -5.38 -1.01
N GLU A 76 -13.24 -4.61 -1.95
CA GLU A 76 -14.26 -5.07 -2.88
C GLU A 76 -13.76 -6.24 -3.74
N ALA A 77 -14.67 -7.08 -4.22
CA ALA A 77 -14.37 -8.31 -4.91
C ALA A 77 -13.36 -8.14 -6.06
N ASP A 78 -13.57 -7.19 -6.94
CA ASP A 78 -12.69 -6.95 -8.09
C ASP A 78 -11.27 -6.53 -7.68
N ALA A 79 -11.19 -5.67 -6.66
CA ALA A 79 -9.92 -5.20 -6.11
C ALA A 79 -9.17 -6.34 -5.42
N PHE A 80 -9.90 -7.16 -4.64
CA PHE A 80 -9.32 -8.29 -3.92
C PHE A 80 -8.86 -9.41 -4.86
N VAL A 81 -9.67 -9.79 -5.85
CA VAL A 81 -9.32 -10.77 -6.89
C VAL A 81 -8.04 -10.34 -7.64
N SER A 82 -7.96 -9.06 -8.04
CA SER A 82 -6.79 -8.53 -8.73
C SER A 82 -5.53 -8.62 -7.87
N LEU A 83 -5.66 -8.33 -6.58
CA LEU A 83 -4.56 -8.41 -5.61
C LEU A 83 -4.12 -9.86 -5.40
N VAL A 84 -5.06 -10.78 -5.17
CA VAL A 84 -4.77 -12.22 -4.99
C VAL A 84 -4.06 -12.77 -6.22
N LYS A 85 -4.53 -12.45 -7.44
CA LYS A 85 -3.87 -12.86 -8.70
C LYS A 85 -2.44 -12.36 -8.78
N ALA A 86 -2.18 -11.12 -8.37
CA ALA A 86 -0.83 -10.55 -8.36
C ALA A 86 0.10 -11.32 -7.40
N TYR A 87 -0.37 -11.66 -6.19
CA TYR A 87 0.40 -12.45 -5.23
C TYR A 87 0.62 -13.89 -5.69
N LEU A 88 -0.37 -14.53 -6.30
CA LEU A 88 -0.23 -15.87 -6.88
C LEU A 88 0.83 -15.90 -7.98
N ASN A 89 0.79 -14.95 -8.89
CA ASN A 89 1.79 -14.83 -9.96
C ASN A 89 3.21 -14.59 -9.39
N ALA A 90 3.32 -13.76 -8.35
CA ALA A 90 4.60 -13.54 -7.66
C ALA A 90 5.09 -14.80 -6.95
N ARG A 91 4.20 -15.58 -6.33
CA ARG A 91 4.51 -16.87 -5.70
C ARG A 91 5.00 -17.91 -6.70
N GLU A 92 4.34 -18.04 -7.86
CA GLU A 92 4.77 -18.92 -8.95
C GLU A 92 6.20 -18.59 -9.41
N LYS A 93 6.54 -17.29 -9.45
CA LYS A 93 7.89 -16.81 -9.78
C LYS A 93 8.88 -16.91 -8.61
N LYS A 94 8.46 -17.46 -7.46
CA LYS A 94 9.26 -17.57 -6.23
C LYS A 94 9.77 -16.22 -5.70
N LEU A 95 9.02 -15.14 -5.94
CA LEU A 95 9.36 -13.79 -5.47
C LEU A 95 8.78 -13.51 -4.09
N THR A 96 7.71 -14.20 -3.71
CA THR A 96 7.04 -14.08 -2.41
C THR A 96 6.33 -15.37 -2.05
N GLU A 97 5.96 -15.50 -0.78
CA GLU A 97 5.02 -16.49 -0.29
C GLU A 97 3.70 -15.80 0.09
N CYS A 98 2.61 -16.50 -0.01
CA CYS A 98 1.32 -16.00 0.45
C CYS A 98 0.38 -17.15 0.75
N ALA A 99 -0.57 -16.90 1.65
CA ALA A 99 -1.63 -17.83 1.99
C ALA A 99 -2.99 -17.13 1.93
N LEU A 100 -4.01 -17.88 1.52
CA LEU A 100 -5.39 -17.41 1.49
C LEU A 100 -6.19 -18.16 2.55
N VAL A 101 -6.86 -17.40 3.40
CA VAL A 101 -7.73 -17.92 4.47
C VAL A 101 -9.16 -17.55 4.14
N VAL A 102 -10.08 -18.51 4.21
CA VAL A 102 -11.51 -18.29 4.05
C VAL A 102 -12.18 -18.32 5.42
N PHE A 103 -13.02 -17.34 5.69
CA PHE A 103 -13.86 -17.30 6.88
C PHE A 103 -15.21 -17.98 6.59
N GLU A 104 -15.68 -18.74 7.54
CA GLU A 104 -17.00 -19.34 7.49
C GLU A 104 -18.02 -18.32 8.02
N GLU A 105 -19.28 -18.46 7.61
CA GLU A 105 -20.35 -17.58 8.09
C GLU A 105 -20.51 -17.76 9.62
N GLY A 106 -20.41 -16.66 10.34
CA GLY A 106 -20.58 -16.58 11.80
C GLY A 106 -21.76 -15.68 12.17
N GLU A 107 -22.07 -15.63 13.47
CA GLU A 107 -23.15 -14.78 14.00
C GLU A 107 -22.78 -13.28 14.02
N THR A 108 -21.49 -12.95 13.86
CA THR A 108 -20.98 -11.58 13.90
C THR A 108 -21.20 -10.85 12.58
N SER A 109 -21.62 -9.60 12.63
CA SER A 109 -21.76 -8.79 11.41
C SER A 109 -20.40 -8.65 10.70
N ARG A 110 -20.43 -8.51 9.37
CA ARG A 110 -19.19 -8.38 8.57
C ARG A 110 -18.35 -7.19 8.98
N GLU A 111 -18.99 -6.06 9.31
CA GLU A 111 -18.32 -4.84 9.71
C GLU A 111 -17.60 -5.01 11.05
N GLU A 112 -18.25 -5.64 12.03
CA GLU A 112 -17.66 -5.94 13.33
C GLU A 112 -16.51 -6.95 13.19
N ALA A 113 -16.71 -8.01 12.42
CA ALA A 113 -15.68 -9.00 12.13
C ALA A 113 -14.46 -8.35 11.47
N ALA A 114 -14.67 -7.50 10.46
CA ALA A 114 -13.60 -6.79 9.79
C ALA A 114 -12.83 -5.85 10.72
N GLY A 115 -13.51 -5.18 11.65
CA GLY A 115 -12.89 -4.32 12.64
C GLY A 115 -11.93 -5.08 13.55
N VAL A 116 -12.39 -6.23 14.10
CA VAL A 116 -11.57 -7.08 14.96
C VAL A 116 -10.42 -7.74 14.20
N LEU A 117 -10.72 -8.35 13.06
CA LEU A 117 -9.72 -9.04 12.23
C LEU A 117 -8.63 -8.09 11.74
N SER A 118 -8.98 -6.87 11.33
CA SER A 118 -7.99 -5.85 10.92
C SER A 118 -7.02 -5.49 12.05
N GLY A 119 -7.46 -5.53 13.31
CA GLY A 119 -6.62 -5.32 14.48
C GLY A 119 -5.67 -6.50 14.77
N MET A 120 -6.00 -7.70 14.27
CA MET A 120 -5.21 -8.92 14.43
C MET A 120 -4.25 -9.19 13.28
N MET A 121 -4.42 -8.52 12.16
CA MET A 121 -3.63 -8.69 10.94
C MET A 121 -2.48 -7.69 10.88
N ARG A 122 -1.46 -8.03 10.08
CA ARG A 122 -0.37 -7.11 9.78
C ARG A 122 -0.84 -6.06 8.77
N GLN A 123 -0.14 -4.94 8.69
CA GLN A 123 -0.43 -3.91 7.70
C GLN A 123 -0.26 -4.39 6.24
N SER A 124 0.52 -5.45 6.05
CA SER A 124 0.73 -6.10 4.73
C SER A 124 -0.36 -7.10 4.35
N ASP A 125 -1.24 -7.46 5.27
CA ASP A 125 -2.30 -8.44 5.04
C ASP A 125 -3.59 -7.72 4.62
N TYR A 126 -4.43 -8.40 3.85
CA TYR A 126 -5.61 -7.80 3.27
C TYR A 126 -6.86 -8.64 3.55
N LEU A 127 -7.94 -7.98 3.93
CA LEU A 127 -9.27 -8.56 3.94
C LEU A 127 -10.00 -8.21 2.65
N GLY A 128 -10.75 -9.14 2.11
CA GLY A 128 -11.55 -8.92 0.93
C GLY A 128 -12.71 -9.88 0.83
N GLU A 129 -13.59 -9.62 -0.12
CA GLU A 129 -14.71 -10.47 -0.47
C GLU A 129 -14.47 -11.05 -1.86
N LEU A 130 -14.87 -12.30 -2.09
CA LEU A 130 -14.90 -12.89 -3.43
C LEU A 130 -16.34 -12.98 -3.94
N SER A 131 -16.49 -13.36 -5.21
CA SER A 131 -17.78 -13.49 -5.89
C SER A 131 -18.73 -14.49 -5.24
N ASP A 132 -18.23 -15.37 -4.39
CA ASP A 132 -19.02 -16.33 -3.59
C ASP A 132 -19.66 -15.70 -2.34
N GLY A 133 -19.43 -14.40 -2.12
CA GLY A 133 -19.94 -13.66 -0.99
C GLY A 133 -19.25 -13.96 0.36
N LYS A 134 -18.16 -14.72 0.35
CA LYS A 134 -17.40 -15.05 1.55
C LYS A 134 -16.28 -14.05 1.78
N MET A 135 -15.95 -13.87 3.06
CA MET A 135 -14.80 -13.06 3.46
C MET A 135 -13.52 -13.89 3.45
N TYR A 136 -12.46 -13.29 2.96
CA TYR A 136 -11.14 -13.88 2.85
C TYR A 136 -10.07 -12.97 3.45
N ALA A 137 -9.01 -13.60 3.97
CA ALA A 137 -7.78 -12.89 4.29
C ALA A 137 -6.64 -13.37 3.39
N LEU A 138 -5.97 -12.45 2.73
CA LEU A 138 -4.71 -12.69 2.04
C LEU A 138 -3.56 -12.34 3.00
N LEU A 139 -2.82 -13.35 3.42
CA LEU A 139 -1.64 -13.21 4.26
C LEU A 139 -0.42 -13.06 3.35
N ALA A 140 0.13 -11.85 3.29
CA ALA A 140 1.27 -11.54 2.44
C ALA A 140 2.60 -11.94 3.10
N ASN A 141 3.55 -12.39 2.29
CA ASN A 141 4.88 -12.83 2.77
C ASN A 141 4.80 -13.84 3.93
N THR A 142 3.87 -14.78 3.82
CA THR A 142 3.56 -15.75 4.86
C THR A 142 3.61 -17.16 4.29
N SER A 143 4.43 -18.03 4.89
CA SER A 143 4.52 -19.45 4.52
C SER A 143 3.24 -20.20 4.90
N ALA A 144 3.05 -21.39 4.36
CA ALA A 144 1.90 -22.23 4.72
C ALA A 144 1.93 -22.63 6.22
N GLU A 145 3.12 -22.83 6.79
CA GLU A 145 3.31 -23.15 8.20
C GLU A 145 2.92 -21.97 9.10
N ASP A 146 3.43 -20.77 8.79
CA ASP A 146 3.10 -19.54 9.53
C ASP A 146 1.61 -19.18 9.40
N ALA A 147 1.02 -19.42 8.24
CA ALA A 147 -0.42 -19.21 8.02
C ALA A 147 -1.27 -20.09 8.93
N GLY A 148 -0.83 -21.31 9.22
CA GLY A 148 -1.49 -22.20 10.19
C GLY A 148 -1.59 -21.55 11.57
N MET A 149 -0.54 -20.90 12.05
CA MET A 149 -0.56 -20.17 13.33
C MET A 149 -1.53 -18.98 13.32
N VAL A 150 -1.64 -18.28 12.20
CA VAL A 150 -2.58 -17.17 12.04
C VAL A 150 -4.02 -17.67 12.05
N VAL A 151 -4.30 -18.79 11.35
CA VAL A 151 -5.63 -19.43 11.35
C VAL A 151 -6.05 -19.83 12.79
N GLU A 152 -5.16 -20.45 13.56
CA GLU A 152 -5.47 -20.79 14.96
C GLU A 152 -5.74 -19.55 15.83
N ARG A 153 -5.03 -18.46 15.57
CA ARG A 153 -5.28 -17.18 16.25
C ARG A 153 -6.66 -16.62 15.93
N PHE A 154 -7.09 -16.67 14.66
CA PHE A 154 -8.43 -16.25 14.27
C PHE A 154 -9.51 -17.13 14.87
N ARG A 155 -9.33 -18.45 14.87
CA ARG A 155 -10.26 -19.40 15.50
C ARG A 155 -10.39 -19.15 17.00
N SER A 156 -9.28 -18.95 17.68
CA SER A 156 -9.25 -18.65 19.11
C SER A 156 -9.95 -17.34 19.46
N ALA A 157 -10.03 -16.41 18.51
CA ALA A 157 -10.76 -15.14 18.65
C ALA A 157 -12.25 -15.26 18.30
N GLY A 158 -12.75 -16.48 17.96
CA GLY A 158 -14.15 -16.72 17.64
C GLY A 158 -14.50 -16.59 16.14
N PHE A 159 -13.49 -16.54 15.26
CA PHE A 159 -13.70 -16.47 13.80
C PHE A 159 -13.37 -17.82 13.17
N PRO A 160 -14.39 -18.68 12.90
CA PRO A 160 -14.16 -19.96 12.22
C PRO A 160 -13.63 -19.70 10.82
N CYS A 161 -12.47 -20.30 10.53
CA CYS A 161 -11.80 -20.11 9.25
C CYS A 161 -10.91 -21.29 8.91
N ARG A 162 -10.50 -21.41 7.65
CA ARG A 162 -9.56 -22.43 7.19
C ARG A 162 -8.69 -21.91 6.06
N MET A 163 -7.54 -22.52 5.87
CA MET A 163 -6.73 -22.26 4.69
C MET A 163 -7.45 -22.75 3.43
N LYS A 164 -7.37 -21.99 2.36
CA LYS A 164 -7.83 -22.41 1.02
C LYS A 164 -6.65 -23.11 0.34
N GLU A 165 -6.72 -24.43 0.19
CA GLU A 165 -5.65 -25.26 -0.37
C GLU A 165 -5.51 -25.05 -1.89
N GLU A 166 -6.60 -24.94 -2.60
CA GLU A 166 -6.63 -24.60 -4.02
C GLU A 166 -6.94 -23.11 -4.19
N MET A 167 -5.98 -22.37 -4.74
CA MET A 167 -6.18 -20.95 -5.02
C MET A 167 -6.73 -20.72 -6.43
N GLU A 168 -7.70 -21.52 -6.85
CA GLU A 168 -8.52 -21.21 -8.02
C GLU A 168 -9.53 -20.11 -7.65
N LEU A 169 -9.53 -19.04 -8.47
CA LEU A 169 -10.37 -17.85 -8.33
C LEU A 169 -11.41 -17.81 -9.41
#